data_8fff639dabc4613783bdc09df3b48984
#
_entry.id   8fff639dabc4613783bdc09df3b48984
#
_cell.length_a   1.000
_cell.length_b   1.000
_cell.length_c   1.000
_cell.angle_alpha   90.00
_cell.angle_beta   90.00
_cell.angle_gamma   90.00
#
_symmetry.space_group_name_H-M   'P 1'
#
loop_
_entity.id
_entity.type
_entity.pdbx_description
1 polymer ?
#
loop_
_entity_poly.entity_id
_entity_poly.type
_entity_poly.pdbx_seq_one_letter_code
_entity_poly.pdbx_strand_id
1 'polypeptide(L)'
;MVTRVAEGGPADIELALDAAHRVHAAGTWRNMDPRARAKILEKAAEILATRIESIAALESLQTGRPIKEMTAQLRRLPEWFQYVGFFPQ
;
A
#
# COMPACT_ATOMS: atom_id res chain seq x y z
N MET A 1 13.49 8.19 19.68
CA MET A 1 13.06 8.65 18.34
C MET A 1 13.58 7.70 17.30
N VAL A 2 12.69 7.14 16.47
CA VAL A 2 13.05 6.16 15.43
C VAL A 2 13.55 6.88 14.17
N THR A 3 12.86 7.93 13.76
CA THR A 3 13.20 8.68 12.56
C THR A 3 12.51 10.03 12.57
N ARG A 4 12.81 10.82 11.54
CA ARG A 4 12.10 12.08 11.28
C ARG A 4 11.41 11.96 9.93
N VAL A 5 10.20 12.51 9.84
CA VAL A 5 9.45 12.58 8.59
C VAL A 5 9.05 14.05 8.34
N ALA A 6 8.84 14.38 7.07
CA ALA A 6 8.38 15.71 6.71
C ALA A 6 6.94 15.91 7.17
N GLU A 7 6.65 17.11 7.67
CA GLU A 7 5.28 17.50 7.99
C GLU A 7 4.62 18.09 6.75
N GLY A 8 3.47 17.52 6.35
CA GLY A 8 2.72 18.04 5.23
C GLY A 8 1.92 19.27 5.60
N GLY A 9 1.89 20.26 4.73
CA GLY A 9 1.07 21.46 4.85
C GLY A 9 -0.04 21.50 3.80
N PRO A 10 -0.87 22.58 3.80
CA PRO A 10 -1.96 22.73 2.82
C PRO A 10 -1.48 22.65 1.36
N ALA A 11 -0.31 23.20 1.04
CA ALA A 11 0.24 23.17 -0.31
C ALA A 11 0.56 21.71 -0.74
N ASP A 12 1.01 20.88 0.19
CA ASP A 12 1.30 19.46 -0.09
C ASP A 12 0.01 18.69 -0.39
N ILE A 13 -1.07 19.02 0.33
CA ILE A 13 -2.39 18.42 0.08
C ILE A 13 -2.89 18.78 -1.32
N GLU A 14 -2.75 20.03 -1.72
CA GLU A 14 -3.14 20.47 -3.06
C GLU A 14 -2.35 19.73 -4.15
N LEU A 15 -1.04 19.59 -3.99
CA LEU A 15 -0.20 18.84 -4.92
C LEU A 15 -0.62 17.38 -5.01
N ALA A 16 -0.94 16.75 -3.89
CA ALA A 16 -1.37 15.36 -3.85
C ALA A 16 -2.72 15.16 -4.55
N LEU A 17 -3.68 16.05 -4.30
CA LEU A 17 -4.99 16.01 -4.94
C LEU A 17 -4.90 16.24 -6.43
N ASP A 18 -4.10 17.20 -6.86
CA ASP A 18 -3.87 17.49 -8.28
C ASP A 18 -3.26 16.30 -9.01
N ALA A 19 -2.27 15.64 -8.40
CA ALA A 19 -1.64 14.45 -8.96
C ALA A 19 -2.64 13.30 -9.10
N ALA A 20 -3.43 13.05 -8.07
CA ALA A 20 -4.46 12.01 -8.10
C ALA A 20 -5.51 12.29 -9.17
N HIS A 21 -5.97 13.53 -9.26
CA HIS A 21 -6.97 13.94 -10.26
C HIS A 21 -6.45 13.78 -11.68
N ARG A 22 -5.20 14.18 -11.93
CA ARG A 22 -4.59 14.04 -13.27
C ARG A 22 -4.52 12.59 -13.71
N VAL A 23 -4.12 11.70 -12.83
CA VAL A 23 -4.03 10.26 -13.14
C VAL A 23 -5.42 9.68 -13.40
N HIS A 24 -6.39 10.05 -12.59
CA HIS A 24 -7.77 9.60 -12.77
C HIS A 24 -8.37 10.11 -14.08
N ALA A 25 -8.21 11.41 -14.39
CA ALA A 25 -8.72 12.03 -15.60
C ALA A 25 -8.06 11.44 -16.87
N ALA A 26 -6.75 11.15 -16.80
CA ALA A 26 -6.03 10.51 -17.90
C ALA A 26 -6.48 9.08 -18.15
N GLY A 27 -7.07 8.43 -17.15
CA GLY A 27 -7.58 7.07 -17.28
C GLY A 27 -6.51 5.99 -17.26
N THR A 28 -5.28 6.31 -16.86
CA THR A 28 -4.15 5.38 -16.87
C THR A 28 -4.46 4.08 -16.14
N TRP A 29 -5.02 4.19 -14.95
CA TRP A 29 -5.43 3.02 -14.17
C TRP A 29 -6.88 2.62 -14.45
N ARG A 30 -7.78 3.60 -14.44
CA ARG A 30 -9.21 3.39 -14.59
C ARG A 30 -9.57 2.65 -15.88
N ASN A 31 -8.91 2.98 -16.98
CA ASN A 31 -9.18 2.39 -18.29
C ASN A 31 -8.31 1.18 -18.61
N MET A 32 -7.44 0.78 -17.69
CA MET A 32 -6.62 -0.43 -17.85
C MET A 32 -7.50 -1.67 -17.79
N ASP A 33 -7.14 -2.70 -18.57
CA ASP A 33 -7.79 -4.00 -18.50
C ASP A 33 -7.80 -4.49 -17.04
N PRO A 34 -8.96 -4.91 -16.50
CA PRO A 34 -9.04 -5.44 -15.14
C PRO A 34 -8.04 -6.57 -14.85
N ARG A 35 -7.74 -7.40 -15.82
CA ARG A 35 -6.73 -8.47 -15.68
C ARG A 35 -5.33 -7.91 -15.50
N ALA A 36 -5.00 -6.83 -16.18
CA ALA A 36 -3.72 -6.15 -16.04
C ALA A 36 -3.60 -5.51 -14.66
N ARG A 37 -4.68 -4.88 -14.16
CA ARG A 37 -4.70 -4.34 -12.80
C ARG A 37 -4.51 -5.44 -11.75
N ALA A 38 -5.20 -6.57 -11.92
CA ALA A 38 -5.05 -7.72 -11.03
C ALA A 38 -3.61 -8.21 -10.96
N LYS A 39 -2.93 -8.29 -12.09
CA LYS A 39 -1.50 -8.69 -12.12
C LYS A 39 -0.60 -7.74 -11.37
N ILE A 40 -0.85 -6.44 -11.44
CA ILE A 40 -0.08 -5.44 -10.70
C ILE A 40 -0.27 -5.65 -9.20
N LEU A 41 -1.50 -5.87 -8.75
CA LEU A 41 -1.79 -6.11 -7.33
C LEU A 41 -1.23 -7.43 -6.84
N GLU A 42 -1.26 -8.48 -7.67
CA GLU A 42 -0.61 -9.76 -7.37
C GLU A 42 0.90 -9.59 -7.18
N LYS A 43 1.54 -8.79 -8.05
CA LYS A 43 2.96 -8.50 -7.93
C LYS A 43 3.27 -7.73 -6.65
N ALA A 44 2.44 -6.77 -6.30
CA ALA A 44 2.56 -6.05 -5.03
C ALA A 44 2.44 -7.00 -3.84
N ALA A 45 1.51 -7.95 -3.89
CA ALA A 45 1.33 -8.97 -2.85
C ALA A 45 2.57 -9.85 -2.71
N GLU A 46 3.17 -10.28 -3.81
CA GLU A 46 4.39 -11.10 -3.80
C GLU A 46 5.56 -10.34 -3.15
N ILE A 47 5.75 -9.08 -3.53
CA ILE A 47 6.82 -8.24 -2.98
C ILE A 47 6.58 -8.00 -1.48
N LEU A 48 5.35 -7.70 -1.09
CA LEU A 48 4.97 -7.49 0.30
C LEU A 48 5.27 -8.73 1.14
N ALA A 49 4.93 -9.91 0.62
CA ALA A 49 5.17 -11.18 1.31
C ALA A 49 6.66 -11.39 1.65
N THR A 50 7.57 -10.89 0.82
CA THR A 50 9.01 -10.99 1.07
C THR A 50 9.52 -10.01 2.12
N ARG A 51 8.73 -9.01 2.51
CA ARG A 51 9.14 -7.92 3.40
C ARG A 51 8.37 -7.87 4.72
N ILE A 52 7.53 -8.85 4.98
CA ILE A 52 6.66 -8.84 6.17
C ILE A 52 7.47 -8.73 7.45
N GLU A 53 8.56 -9.48 7.59
CA GLU A 53 9.35 -9.47 8.81
C GLU A 53 9.96 -8.10 9.10
N SER A 54 10.53 -7.44 8.08
CA SER A 54 11.13 -6.12 8.25
C SER A 54 10.09 -5.05 8.55
N ILE A 55 8.93 -5.12 7.90
CA ILE A 55 7.82 -4.18 8.14
C ILE A 55 7.26 -4.39 9.54
N ALA A 56 7.06 -5.64 9.97
CA ALA A 56 6.57 -5.96 11.30
C ALA A 56 7.50 -5.44 12.40
N ALA A 57 8.81 -5.59 12.20
CA ALA A 57 9.80 -5.08 13.14
C ALA A 57 9.72 -3.55 13.27
N LEU A 58 9.61 -2.85 12.14
CA LEU A 58 9.48 -1.40 12.13
C LEU A 58 8.18 -0.92 12.79
N GLU A 59 7.06 -1.54 12.47
CA GLU A 59 5.76 -1.24 13.07
C GLU A 59 5.76 -1.47 14.58
N SER A 60 6.32 -2.59 15.04
CA SER A 60 6.44 -2.88 16.46
C SER A 60 7.29 -1.83 17.17
N LEU A 61 8.37 -1.41 16.55
CA LEU A 61 9.26 -0.38 17.10
C LEU A 61 8.55 0.97 17.22
N GLN A 62 7.75 1.34 16.22
CA GLN A 62 7.05 2.63 16.19
C GLN A 62 5.83 2.67 17.08
N THR A 63 5.06 1.61 17.14
CA THR A 63 3.75 1.59 17.82
C THR A 63 3.78 0.93 19.20
N GLY A 64 4.82 0.17 19.51
CA GLY A 64 4.90 -0.59 20.74
C GLY A 64 4.08 -1.87 20.75
N ARG A 65 3.44 -2.24 19.63
CA ARG A 65 2.68 -3.49 19.55
C ARG A 65 3.62 -4.70 19.53
N PRO A 66 3.22 -5.83 20.14
CA PRO A 66 4.06 -7.04 20.11
C PRO A 66 4.35 -7.47 18.67
N ILE A 67 5.60 -7.82 18.41
CA ILE A 67 6.04 -8.22 17.07
C ILE A 67 5.29 -9.47 16.56
N LYS A 68 4.91 -10.36 17.46
CA LYS A 68 4.14 -11.55 17.12
C LYS A 68 2.80 -11.19 16.51
N GLU A 69 2.10 -10.22 17.10
CA GLU A 69 0.82 -9.73 16.60
C GLU A 69 0.97 -9.01 15.26
N MET A 70 1.98 -8.15 15.15
CA MET A 70 2.24 -7.42 13.91
C MET A 70 2.57 -8.36 12.76
N THR A 71 3.40 -9.37 13.01
CA THR A 71 3.74 -10.37 12.01
C THR A 71 2.51 -11.14 11.54
N ALA A 72 1.67 -11.58 12.48
CA ALA A 72 0.44 -12.31 12.16
C ALA A 72 -0.52 -11.45 11.32
N GLN A 73 -0.69 -10.17 11.68
CA GLN A 73 -1.52 -9.24 10.93
C GLN A 73 -1.02 -9.01 9.52
N LEU A 74 0.27 -8.72 9.38
CA LEU A 74 0.88 -8.37 8.10
C LEU A 74 0.89 -9.54 7.12
N ARG A 75 0.98 -10.79 7.61
CA ARG A 75 0.92 -11.99 6.76
C ARG A 75 -0.39 -12.13 6.03
N ARG A 76 -1.44 -11.47 6.49
CA ARG A 76 -2.76 -11.49 5.85
C ARG A 76 -2.89 -10.46 4.73
N LEU A 77 -2.03 -9.45 4.69
CA LEU A 77 -2.12 -8.38 3.70
C LEU A 77 -1.97 -8.85 2.24
N PRO A 78 -1.04 -9.77 1.91
CA PRO A 78 -0.94 -10.28 0.54
C PRO A 78 -2.26 -10.87 0.04
N GLU A 79 -2.99 -11.58 0.90
CA GLU A 79 -4.30 -12.14 0.56
C GLU A 79 -5.31 -11.04 0.23
N TRP A 80 -5.28 -9.93 0.95
CA TRP A 80 -6.17 -8.79 0.71
C TRP A 80 -5.89 -8.14 -0.64
N PHE A 81 -4.62 -7.97 -0.99
CA PHE A 81 -4.25 -7.46 -2.31
C PHE A 81 -4.74 -8.37 -3.42
N GLN A 82 -4.60 -9.67 -3.26
CA GLN A 82 -5.09 -10.66 -4.22
C GLN A 82 -6.60 -10.61 -4.34
N TYR A 83 -7.30 -10.57 -3.22
CA TYR A 83 -8.76 -10.50 -3.18
C TYR A 83 -9.29 -9.26 -3.90
N VAL A 84 -8.75 -8.10 -3.59
CA VAL A 84 -9.16 -6.84 -4.23
C VAL A 84 -8.84 -6.84 -5.72
N GLY A 85 -7.73 -7.45 -6.11
CA GLY A 85 -7.34 -7.58 -7.51
C GLY A 85 -8.32 -8.39 -8.36
N PHE A 86 -9.04 -9.33 -7.74
CA PHE A 86 -10.04 -10.14 -8.43
C PHE A 86 -11.39 -9.48 -8.58
N PHE A 87 -11.67 -8.41 -7.88
CA PHE A 87 -12.97 -7.76 -7.99
C PHE A 87 -13.18 -7.22 -9.41
N PRO A 88 -14.29 -7.59 -10.08
CA PRO A 88 -14.66 -6.98 -11.34
C PRO A 88 -14.98 -5.51 -11.12
N GLN A 89 -14.57 -4.70 -12.05
CA GLN A 89 -14.75 -3.25 -11.95
C GLN A 89 -15.60 -2.72 -13.07
#